data_2175c24f8cdb1ef6edf8231c6728ddee
#
_entry.id   2175c24f8cdb1ef6edf8231c6728ddee
#
_cell.length_a   1.000
_cell.length_b   1.000
_cell.length_c   1.000
_cell.angle_alpha   90.00
_cell.angle_beta   90.00
_cell.angle_gamma   90.00
#
_symmetry.space_group_name_H-M   'P 1'
#
loop_
_entity.id
_entity.type
_entity.pdbx_description
1 polymer ?
#
loop_
_entity_poly.entity_id
_entity_poly.type
_entity_poly.pdbx_seq_one_letter_code
_entity_poly.pdbx_strand_id
1 'polypeptide(L)' 'MKYQDALNILLEKTPTDYVIEYDETPDFFQFHVSCGGDACTYRIYKKDGTIYEK' A
#
# COMPACT_ATOMS: atom_id res chain seq x y z
N MET A 1 6.10 1.32 -12.12
CA MET A 1 5.61 0.40 -11.06
C MET A 1 4.18 0.03 -11.35
N LYS A 2 3.89 -1.26 -11.30
CA LYS A 2 2.54 -1.78 -11.49
C LYS A 2 1.93 -2.12 -10.14
N TYR A 3 0.62 -2.33 -10.12
CA TYR A 3 -0.13 -2.68 -8.90
C TYR A 3 0.52 -3.85 -8.15
N GLN A 4 0.88 -4.91 -8.85
CA GLN A 4 1.46 -6.10 -8.20
C GLN A 4 2.79 -5.78 -7.52
N ASP A 5 3.59 -4.90 -8.10
CA ASP A 5 4.86 -4.47 -7.49
C ASP A 5 4.59 -3.74 -6.18
N ALA A 6 3.64 -2.82 -6.21
CA ALA A 6 3.27 -2.05 -5.03
C ALA A 6 2.68 -2.95 -3.94
N LEU A 7 1.83 -3.91 -4.34
CA LEU A 7 1.25 -4.86 -3.42
C LEU A 7 2.31 -5.70 -2.73
N ASN A 8 3.31 -6.15 -3.48
CA ASN A 8 4.42 -6.94 -2.93
C ASN A 8 5.20 -6.14 -1.88
N ILE A 9 5.45 -4.87 -2.17
CA ILE A 9 6.13 -3.98 -1.21
C ILE A 9 5.29 -3.82 0.05
N LEU A 10 3.99 -3.60 -0.12
CA LEU A 10 3.06 -3.44 0.99
C LEU A 10 3.08 -4.67 1.90
N LEU A 11 2.93 -5.85 1.32
CA LEU A 11 2.85 -7.10 2.08
C LEU A 11 4.18 -7.44 2.77
N GLU A 12 5.30 -7.05 2.16
CA GLU A 12 6.61 -7.29 2.75
C GLU A 12 6.91 -6.36 3.92
N LYS A 13 6.48 -5.11 3.84
CA LYS A 13 6.89 -4.07 4.79
C LYS A 13 5.85 -3.69 5.84
N THR A 14 4.63 -4.19 5.72
CA THR A 14 3.56 -3.83 6.64
C THR A 14 2.81 -5.06 7.15
N PRO A 15 2.20 -4.99 8.35
CA PRO A 15 1.40 -6.09 8.88
C PRO A 15 -0.01 -6.06 8.28
N THR A 16 -0.12 -6.26 6.97
CA THR A 16 -1.39 -6.22 6.26
C THR A 16 -2.05 -7.58 6.24
N ASP A 17 -3.30 -7.65 6.72
CA ASP A 17 -4.10 -8.87 6.66
C ASP A 17 -4.72 -9.03 5.27
N TYR A 18 -5.37 -7.98 4.78
CA TYR A 18 -5.94 -7.94 3.43
C TYR A 18 -6.17 -6.50 3.00
N VAL A 19 -6.27 -6.31 1.68
CA VAL A 19 -6.53 -4.99 1.10
C VAL A 19 -8.04 -4.78 0.99
N ILE A 20 -8.54 -3.69 1.57
CA ILE A 20 -9.96 -3.32 1.51
C ILE A 20 -10.26 -2.66 0.17
N GLU A 21 -9.44 -1.67 -0.19
CA GLU A 21 -9.54 -0.98 -1.48
C GLU A 21 -8.21 -0.30 -1.79
N TYR A 22 -8.05 0.15 -3.03
CA TYR A 22 -6.86 0.89 -3.40
C TYR A 22 -7.19 1.97 -4.43
N ASP A 23 -6.32 2.99 -4.48
CA ASP A 23 -6.36 4.02 -5.49
C ASP A 23 -5.00 4.14 -6.14
N GLU A 24 -4.99 4.51 -7.41
CA GLU A 24 -3.76 4.75 -8.14
C GLU A 24 -3.74 6.18 -8.66
N THR A 25 -2.61 6.87 -8.44
CA THR A 25 -2.34 8.18 -9.01
C THR A 25 -1.08 8.08 -9.88
N PRO A 26 -0.75 9.11 -10.66
CA PRO A 26 0.52 9.11 -11.41
C PRO A 26 1.75 8.94 -10.51
N ASP A 27 1.66 9.34 -9.24
CA ASP A 27 2.80 9.36 -8.32
C ASP A 27 2.87 8.17 -7.37
N PHE A 28 1.72 7.61 -7.00
CA PHE A 28 1.71 6.55 -5.97
C PHE A 28 0.48 5.65 -6.09
N PHE A 29 0.56 4.52 -5.39
CA PHE A 29 -0.59 3.68 -5.07
C PHE A 29 -0.96 3.93 -3.61
N GLN A 30 -2.24 4.10 -3.31
CA GLN A 30 -2.71 4.24 -1.94
C GLN A 30 -3.57 3.02 -1.61
N PHE A 31 -3.20 2.32 -0.54
CA PHE A 31 -3.91 1.12 -0.11
C PHE A 31 -4.61 1.38 1.21
N HIS A 32 -5.88 1.00 1.27
CA HIS A 32 -6.63 0.92 2.52
C HIS A 32 -6.67 -0.55 2.90
N VAL A 33 -6.11 -0.88 4.05
CA VAL A 33 -5.90 -2.28 4.44
C VAL A 33 -6.41 -2.54 5.84
N SER A 34 -6.67 -3.82 6.13
CA SER A 34 -6.93 -4.29 7.47
C SER A 34 -5.61 -4.69 8.09
N CYS A 35 -5.32 -4.15 9.27
CA CYS A 35 -4.11 -4.48 9.99
C CYS A 35 -4.44 -4.74 11.48
N GLY A 36 -4.54 -6.03 11.83
CA GLY A 36 -4.77 -6.42 13.21
C GLY A 36 -6.10 -5.92 13.79
N GLY A 37 -7.15 -5.88 12.98
CA GLY A 37 -8.46 -5.41 13.41
C GLY A 37 -8.73 -3.94 13.19
N ASP A 38 -7.70 -3.17 12.84
CA ASP A 38 -7.82 -1.75 12.53
C ASP A 38 -7.69 -1.53 11.03
N ALA A 39 -8.13 -0.35 10.58
CA ALA A 39 -7.94 0.07 9.21
C ALA A 39 -6.73 0.99 9.12
N CYS A 40 -5.82 0.69 8.20
CA CYS A 40 -4.63 1.50 7.99
C CYS A 40 -4.58 1.94 6.54
N THR A 41 -3.94 3.08 6.28
CA THR A 41 -3.76 3.59 4.94
C THR A 41 -2.27 3.78 4.68
N TYR A 42 -1.80 3.20 3.56
CA TYR A 42 -0.40 3.31 3.15
C TYR A 42 -0.31 3.86 1.74
N ARG A 43 0.73 4.65 1.49
CA ARG A 43 1.06 5.11 0.14
C ARG A 43 2.40 4.53 -0.26
N ILE A 44 2.48 4.02 -1.49
CA ILE A 44 3.71 3.49 -2.05
C ILE A 44 4.03 4.30 -3.29
N TYR A 45 5.12 5.06 -3.22
CA TYR A 45 5.49 5.96 -4.29
C TYR A 45 6.16 5.22 -5.43
N LYS A 46 5.67 5.47 -6.66
CA LYS A 46 6.15 4.79 -7.86
C LYS A 46 7.60 5.11 -8.18
N LYS A 47 8.04 6.28 -7.76
CA LYS A 47 9.37 6.78 -8.05
C LYS A 47 10.48 5.88 -7.51
N ASP A 48 10.32 5.40 -6.29
CA ASP A 48 11.38 4.67 -5.59
C ASP A 48 10.89 3.51 -4.73
N GLY A 49 9.59 3.26 -4.73
CA GLY A 49 9.02 2.21 -3.91
C GLY A 49 8.93 2.54 -2.43
N THR A 50 9.13 3.80 -2.06
CA THR A 50 9.04 4.22 -0.65
C THR A 50 7.62 4.10 -0.15
N ILE A 51 7.46 3.56 1.06
CA ILE A 51 6.15 3.40 1.67
C ILE A 51 5.99 4.38 2.83
N TYR A 52 4.81 4.99 2.90
CA TYR A 52 4.43 5.91 3.98
C TYR A 52 3.10 5.48 4.55
N GLU A 53 2.97 5.54 5.87
CA GLU A 53 1.70 5.38 6.55
C GLU A 53 1.03 6.75 6.61
N LYS A 54 -0.22 6.78 6.18
CA LYS A 54 -1.00 8.02 6.20
C LYS A 54 -1.72 8.20 7.53
#